data_b307fdff792b5b6f7f66136dc5cd580c
#
_entry.id   b307fdff792b5b6f7f66136dc5cd580c
#
_cell.length_a   1.000
_cell.length_b   1.000
_cell.length_c   1.000
_cell.angle_alpha   90.00
_cell.angle_beta   90.00
_cell.angle_gamma   90.00
#
_symmetry.space_group_name_H-M   'P 1'
#
loop_
_entity.id
_entity.type
_entity.pdbx_description
1 polymer ?
#
loop_
_entity_poly.entity_id
_entity_poly.type
_entity_poly.pdbx_seq_one_letter_code
_entity_poly.pdbx_strand_id
1 'polypeptide(L)'
;MPKNSVTISCKNVWKLYGSNPSKYLASKNFSPSIAELKESQYIPAVFDASIDVIEGEILVIMGLSGSGKSSLVRCMTRLIEPTSGEIYFEGSDLLKATEKELIEIRRHKMGMVFQNFALMPHRNVLDNIAFPLEVQGVNRDQREKRALEIIDLVGLSGREKYYPRELSGGQQQR
;
A
#
# COMPACT_ATOMS: atom_id res chain seq x y z
N MET A 1 -13.95 -23.66 -15.10
CA MET A 1 -13.89 -22.29 -14.54
C MET A 1 -12.57 -22.20 -13.78
N PRO A 2 -11.70 -21.23 -14.00
CA PRO A 2 -10.51 -21.09 -13.18
C PRO A 2 -10.96 -20.91 -11.73
N LYS A 3 -10.35 -21.63 -10.79
CA LYS A 3 -10.53 -21.37 -9.35
C LYS A 3 -10.12 -19.93 -9.13
N ASN A 4 -11.03 -19.08 -8.69
CA ASN A 4 -10.71 -17.73 -8.25
C ASN A 4 -9.68 -17.84 -7.13
N SER A 5 -8.41 -17.64 -7.47
CA SER A 5 -7.33 -17.69 -6.49
C SER A 5 -7.38 -16.43 -5.64
N VAL A 6 -7.21 -16.58 -4.32
CA VAL A 6 -7.11 -15.44 -3.41
C VAL A 6 -5.73 -14.82 -3.57
N THR A 7 -5.68 -13.57 -4.00
CA THR A 7 -4.43 -12.82 -4.17
C THR A 7 -3.93 -12.25 -2.86
N ILE A 8 -4.83 -11.64 -2.06
CA ILE A 8 -4.51 -11.13 -0.71
C ILE A 8 -5.52 -11.68 0.27
N SER A 9 -5.05 -12.23 1.38
CA SER A 9 -5.89 -12.67 2.49
C SER A 9 -5.41 -12.03 3.79
N CYS A 10 -6.30 -11.37 4.48
CA CYS A 10 -6.09 -10.85 5.83
C CYS A 10 -6.97 -11.62 6.81
N LYS A 11 -6.41 -12.06 7.93
CA LYS A 11 -7.14 -12.80 8.97
C LYS A 11 -6.89 -12.17 10.33
N ASN A 12 -7.97 -11.72 10.96
CA ASN A 12 -7.95 -11.12 12.30
C ASN A 12 -6.86 -10.05 12.47
N VAL A 13 -6.73 -9.16 11.46
CA VAL A 13 -5.69 -8.12 11.43
C VAL A 13 -6.06 -7.01 12.39
N TRP A 14 -5.14 -6.71 13.31
CA TRP A 14 -5.20 -5.62 14.25
C TRP A 14 -4.07 -4.63 14.01
N LYS A 15 -4.38 -3.34 14.10
CA LYS A 15 -3.38 -2.29 14.24
C LYS A 15 -3.77 -1.35 15.36
N LEU A 16 -3.01 -1.39 16.43
CA LEU A 16 -3.10 -0.47 17.56
C LEU A 16 -1.87 0.42 17.60
N TYR A 17 -2.07 1.70 17.87
CA TYR A 17 -1.01 2.62 18.23
C TYR A 17 -1.02 2.84 19.74
N GLY A 18 0.14 2.86 20.37
CA GLY A 18 0.32 2.98 21.81
C GLY A 18 1.60 2.28 22.28
N SER A 19 1.83 2.25 23.57
CA SER A 19 3.00 1.59 24.16
C SER A 19 2.78 0.07 24.24
N ASN A 20 3.68 -0.73 23.61
CA ASN A 20 3.62 -2.19 23.59
C ASN A 20 2.24 -2.76 23.19
N PRO A 21 1.69 -2.40 22.01
CA PRO A 21 0.32 -2.76 21.63
C PRO A 21 0.11 -4.27 21.51
N SER A 22 1.12 -5.04 21.12
CA SER A 22 1.05 -6.51 21.04
C SER A 22 0.88 -7.15 22.42
N LYS A 23 1.57 -6.61 23.43
CA LYS A 23 1.42 -7.09 24.82
C LYS A 23 0.02 -6.78 25.35
N TYR A 24 -0.51 -5.61 25.04
CA TYR A 24 -1.87 -5.24 25.41
C TYR A 24 -2.89 -6.19 24.78
N LEU A 25 -2.82 -6.42 23.45
CA LEU A 25 -3.72 -7.37 22.77
C LEU A 25 -3.64 -8.77 23.38
N ALA A 26 -2.44 -9.28 23.64
CA ALA A 26 -2.25 -10.59 24.27
C ALA A 26 -2.89 -10.66 25.66
N SER A 27 -2.81 -9.58 26.48
CA SER A 27 -3.45 -9.51 27.80
C SER A 27 -4.98 -9.53 27.73
N LYS A 28 -5.56 -9.20 26.59
CA LYS A 28 -7.00 -9.21 26.30
C LYS A 28 -7.43 -10.40 25.45
N ASN A 29 -6.61 -11.44 25.36
CA ASN A 29 -6.84 -12.61 24.50
C ASN A 29 -7.16 -12.24 23.05
N PHE A 30 -6.52 -11.20 22.52
CA PHE A 30 -6.72 -10.65 21.16
C PHE A 30 -8.17 -10.25 20.85
N SER A 31 -8.97 -9.95 21.86
CA SER A 31 -10.38 -9.56 21.72
C SER A 31 -10.80 -8.48 22.73
N PRO A 32 -10.11 -7.31 22.76
CA PRO A 32 -10.54 -6.20 23.60
C PRO A 32 -11.87 -5.64 23.11
N SER A 33 -12.75 -5.26 24.02
CA SER A 33 -13.98 -4.56 23.67
C SER A 33 -13.68 -3.11 23.25
N ILE A 34 -14.61 -2.48 22.54
CA ILE A 34 -14.51 -1.06 22.16
C ILE A 34 -14.45 -0.16 23.40
N ALA A 35 -15.15 -0.53 24.48
CA ALA A 35 -15.12 0.21 25.75
C ALA A 35 -13.71 0.18 26.36
N GLU A 36 -13.09 -0.99 26.46
CA GLU A 36 -11.74 -1.16 26.98
C GLU A 36 -10.69 -0.39 26.14
N LEU A 37 -10.85 -0.37 24.82
CA LEU A 37 -9.97 0.40 23.94
C LEU A 37 -10.15 1.92 24.14
N LYS A 38 -11.37 2.41 24.38
CA LYS A 38 -11.64 3.82 24.66
C LYS A 38 -11.07 4.26 26.02
N GLU A 39 -11.12 3.40 27.02
CA GLU A 39 -10.56 3.65 28.36
C GLU A 39 -9.04 3.53 28.38
N SER A 40 -8.47 2.80 27.42
CA SER A 40 -7.05 2.61 27.29
C SER A 40 -6.41 3.77 26.52
N GLN A 41 -5.09 3.92 26.63
CA GLN A 41 -4.31 4.90 25.84
C GLN A 41 -3.97 4.38 24.43
N TYR A 42 -4.68 3.34 23.95
CA TYR A 42 -4.45 2.76 22.63
C TYR A 42 -5.43 3.29 21.61
N ILE A 43 -4.91 3.61 20.42
CA ILE A 43 -5.72 4.07 19.29
C ILE A 43 -5.87 2.89 18.32
N PRO A 44 -7.07 2.31 18.18
CA PRO A 44 -7.33 1.25 17.21
C PRO A 44 -7.43 1.86 15.81
N ALA A 45 -6.44 1.58 14.97
CA ALA A 45 -6.46 1.98 13.56
C ALA A 45 -7.01 0.89 12.65
N VAL A 46 -6.87 -0.38 13.02
CA VAL A 46 -7.52 -1.55 12.41
C VAL A 46 -8.01 -2.44 13.53
N PHE A 47 -9.27 -2.84 13.45
CA PHE A 47 -9.95 -3.62 14.48
C PHE A 47 -10.42 -4.95 13.87
N ASP A 48 -9.74 -6.05 14.20
CA ASP A 48 -10.10 -7.43 13.86
C ASP A 48 -10.58 -7.62 12.40
N ALA A 49 -9.81 -7.11 11.45
CA ALA A 49 -10.20 -7.12 10.04
C ALA A 49 -9.83 -8.44 9.37
N SER A 50 -10.82 -9.07 8.74
CA SER A 50 -10.63 -10.25 7.90
C SER A 50 -11.22 -9.98 6.53
N ILE A 51 -10.39 -10.10 5.48
CA ILE A 51 -10.74 -9.75 4.10
C ILE A 51 -9.95 -10.64 3.15
N ASP A 52 -10.62 -11.19 2.14
CA ASP A 52 -10.01 -11.86 1.01
C ASP A 52 -10.22 -11.03 -0.25
N VAL A 53 -9.17 -10.87 -1.06
CA VAL A 53 -9.21 -10.24 -2.38
C VAL A 53 -8.88 -11.30 -3.42
N ILE A 54 -9.81 -11.52 -4.34
CA ILE A 54 -9.71 -12.54 -5.39
C ILE A 54 -8.97 -11.96 -6.60
N GLU A 55 -8.29 -12.80 -7.36
CA GLU A 55 -7.63 -12.41 -8.60
C GLU A 55 -8.60 -11.76 -9.59
N GLY A 56 -8.24 -10.57 -10.10
CA GLY A 56 -9.07 -9.80 -11.03
C GLY A 56 -10.24 -9.03 -10.37
N GLU A 57 -10.39 -9.11 -9.04
CA GLU A 57 -11.44 -8.40 -8.30
C GLU A 57 -11.05 -6.94 -8.05
N ILE A 58 -12.07 -6.07 -8.04
CA ILE A 58 -11.99 -4.72 -7.51
C ILE A 58 -12.69 -4.70 -6.16
N LEU A 59 -11.93 -4.74 -5.07
CA LEU A 59 -12.46 -4.60 -3.72
C LEU A 59 -12.49 -3.12 -3.32
N VAL A 60 -13.65 -2.63 -2.89
CA VAL A 60 -13.82 -1.25 -2.44
C VAL A 60 -13.99 -1.21 -0.91
N ILE A 61 -13.10 -0.48 -0.23
CA ILE A 61 -13.16 -0.24 1.22
C ILE A 61 -13.69 1.17 1.47
N MET A 62 -14.91 1.27 2.01
CA MET A 62 -15.58 2.53 2.29
C MET A 62 -15.74 2.78 3.80
N GLY A 63 -15.91 4.02 4.19
CA GLY A 63 -16.13 4.43 5.58
C GLY A 63 -15.75 5.90 5.81
N LEU A 64 -16.07 6.44 6.97
CA LEU A 64 -15.80 7.82 7.35
C LEU A 64 -14.30 8.15 7.40
N SER A 65 -13.96 9.44 7.39
CA SER A 65 -12.58 9.87 7.63
C SER A 65 -12.13 9.37 9.02
N GLY A 66 -10.89 8.88 9.11
CA GLY A 66 -10.35 8.33 10.37
C GLY A 66 -10.79 6.90 10.70
N SER A 67 -11.62 6.22 9.88
CA SER A 67 -12.07 4.85 10.16
C SER A 67 -11.03 3.74 9.91
N GLY A 68 -9.78 4.09 9.63
CA GLY A 68 -8.70 3.13 9.50
C GLY A 68 -8.46 2.53 8.10
N LYS A 69 -9.23 2.92 7.05
CA LYS A 69 -9.09 2.41 5.67
C LYS A 69 -7.65 2.41 5.16
N SER A 70 -7.00 3.57 5.23
CA SER A 70 -5.61 3.71 4.77
C SER A 70 -4.62 2.90 5.64
N SER A 71 -4.92 2.73 6.93
CA SER A 71 -4.12 1.89 7.81
C SER A 71 -4.25 0.42 7.44
N LEU A 72 -5.46 -0.04 7.13
CA LEU A 72 -5.71 -1.40 6.67
C LEU A 72 -4.95 -1.69 5.36
N VAL A 73 -5.10 -0.84 4.33
CA VAL A 73 -4.38 -0.99 3.05
C VAL A 73 -2.86 -1.00 3.25
N ARG A 74 -2.34 -0.16 4.15
CA ARG A 74 -0.90 -0.17 4.47
C ARG A 74 -0.46 -1.41 5.25
N CYS A 75 -1.33 -2.00 6.08
CA CYS A 75 -1.06 -3.30 6.69
C CYS A 75 -1.07 -4.41 5.64
N MET A 76 -2.05 -4.43 4.73
CA MET A 76 -2.15 -5.43 3.64
C MET A 76 -0.90 -5.49 2.76
N THR A 77 -0.22 -4.35 2.58
CA THR A 77 1.04 -4.27 1.82
C THR A 77 2.29 -4.31 2.71
N ARG A 78 2.09 -4.52 4.03
CA ARG A 78 3.14 -4.47 5.06
C ARG A 78 4.00 -3.20 5.02
N LEU A 79 3.43 -2.07 4.51
CA LEU A 79 4.04 -0.73 4.70
C LEU A 79 3.94 -0.27 6.15
N ILE A 80 2.97 -0.79 6.89
CA ILE A 80 2.85 -0.67 8.34
C ILE A 80 2.70 -2.09 8.89
N GLU A 81 3.56 -2.45 9.86
CA GLU A 81 3.44 -3.73 10.55
C GLU A 81 2.12 -3.77 11.32
N PRO A 82 1.27 -4.78 11.14
CA PRO A 82 0.10 -5.00 11.99
C PRO A 82 0.54 -5.31 13.42
N THR A 83 -0.33 -5.09 14.38
CA THR A 83 -0.08 -5.47 15.78
C THR A 83 -0.30 -6.96 16.01
N SER A 84 -1.25 -7.54 15.28
CA SER A 84 -1.57 -8.97 15.29
C SER A 84 -2.35 -9.33 14.03
N GLY A 85 -2.55 -10.63 13.81
CA GLY A 85 -3.25 -11.21 12.67
C GLY A 85 -2.31 -11.83 11.67
N GLU A 86 -2.86 -12.25 10.54
CA GLU A 86 -2.12 -12.88 9.44
C GLU A 86 -2.42 -12.16 8.14
N ILE A 87 -1.41 -12.03 7.30
CA ILE A 87 -1.54 -11.45 5.96
C ILE A 87 -0.83 -12.34 4.97
N TYR A 88 -1.58 -12.85 4.01
CA TYR A 88 -1.06 -13.69 2.94
C TYR A 88 -1.13 -12.95 1.61
N PHE A 89 -0.09 -13.09 0.82
CA PHE A 89 -0.03 -12.62 -0.56
C PHE A 89 0.31 -13.82 -1.47
N GLU A 90 -0.58 -14.13 -2.41
CA GLU A 90 -0.46 -15.31 -3.29
C GLU A 90 -0.15 -16.59 -2.50
N GLY A 91 -0.81 -16.79 -1.36
CA GLY A 91 -0.66 -17.94 -0.47
C GLY A 91 0.58 -17.93 0.43
N SER A 92 1.49 -16.96 0.28
CA SER A 92 2.68 -16.81 1.11
C SER A 92 2.44 -15.87 2.28
N ASP A 93 2.85 -16.24 3.50
CA ASP A 93 2.72 -15.40 4.70
C ASP A 93 3.63 -14.17 4.60
N LEU A 94 3.00 -13.01 4.34
CA LEU A 94 3.71 -11.76 4.13
C LEU A 94 4.43 -11.25 5.39
N LEU A 95 3.94 -11.61 6.59
CA LEU A 95 4.53 -11.18 7.85
C LEU A 95 5.81 -11.95 8.19
N LYS A 96 5.97 -13.15 7.63
CA LYS A 96 7.20 -13.96 7.76
C LYS A 96 8.22 -13.70 6.66
N ALA A 97 7.82 -12.97 5.60
CA ALA A 97 8.72 -12.64 4.51
C ALA A 97 9.92 -11.82 5.01
N THR A 98 11.10 -12.16 4.54
CA THR A 98 12.32 -11.40 4.78
C THR A 98 12.27 -10.05 4.07
N GLU A 99 13.11 -9.09 4.50
CA GLU A 99 13.19 -7.79 3.81
C GLU A 99 13.52 -7.92 2.32
N LYS A 100 14.34 -8.89 1.93
CA LYS A 100 14.66 -9.14 0.52
C LYS A 100 13.43 -9.59 -0.26
N GLU A 101 12.68 -10.53 0.28
CA GLU A 101 11.42 -11.01 -0.33
C GLU A 101 10.38 -9.91 -0.44
N LEU A 102 10.23 -9.07 0.60
CA LEU A 102 9.34 -7.91 0.57
C LEU A 102 9.72 -6.90 -0.51
N ILE A 103 11.02 -6.63 -0.66
CA ILE A 103 11.52 -5.74 -1.72
C ILE A 103 11.13 -6.30 -3.09
N GLU A 104 11.33 -7.59 -3.33
CA GLU A 104 10.97 -8.23 -4.62
C GLU A 104 9.46 -8.22 -4.87
N ILE A 105 8.64 -8.50 -3.85
CA ILE A 105 7.18 -8.44 -3.96
C ILE A 105 6.74 -7.01 -4.30
N ARG A 106 7.22 -6.00 -3.59
CA ARG A 106 6.88 -4.59 -3.83
C ARG A 106 7.39 -4.09 -5.17
N ARG A 107 8.55 -4.56 -5.61
CA ARG A 107 9.18 -4.17 -6.87
C ARG A 107 8.43 -4.70 -8.10
N HIS A 108 7.90 -5.92 -8.01
CA HIS A 108 7.38 -6.61 -9.19
C HIS A 108 5.89 -6.95 -9.14
N LYS A 109 5.28 -7.00 -7.95
CA LYS A 109 3.92 -7.54 -7.77
C LYS A 109 2.95 -6.59 -7.10
N MET A 110 3.43 -5.56 -6.39
CA MET A 110 2.57 -4.60 -5.69
C MET A 110 2.83 -3.18 -6.17
N GLY A 111 1.75 -2.46 -6.50
CA GLY A 111 1.78 -1.01 -6.72
C GLY A 111 0.88 -0.31 -5.72
N MET A 112 1.23 0.92 -5.32
CA MET A 112 0.39 1.74 -4.48
C MET A 112 0.28 3.15 -5.05
N VAL A 113 -0.96 3.61 -5.20
CA VAL A 113 -1.25 5.01 -5.50
C VAL A 113 -1.50 5.74 -4.18
N PHE A 114 -0.72 6.77 -3.91
CA PHE A 114 -0.80 7.53 -2.68
C PHE A 114 -1.74 8.73 -2.81
N GLN A 115 -2.43 9.04 -1.74
CA GLN A 115 -3.34 10.20 -1.67
C GLN A 115 -2.60 11.54 -1.88
N ASN A 116 -1.34 11.64 -1.51
CA ASN A 116 -0.49 12.83 -1.60
C ASN A 116 0.51 12.71 -2.77
N PHE A 117 0.08 12.25 -3.94
CA PHE A 117 0.81 12.11 -5.21
C PHE A 117 2.12 11.30 -5.13
N ALA A 118 2.87 11.37 -4.05
CA ALA A 118 4.16 10.70 -3.81
C ALA A 118 5.23 10.98 -4.90
N LEU A 119 5.15 12.16 -5.54
CA LEU A 119 6.11 12.58 -6.55
C LEU A 119 7.43 13.01 -5.88
N MET A 120 8.53 12.63 -6.50
CA MET A 120 9.87 13.06 -6.10
C MET A 120 10.12 14.49 -6.61
N PRO A 121 10.22 15.50 -5.71
CA PRO A 121 10.27 16.91 -6.11
C PRO A 121 11.54 17.30 -6.85
N HIS A 122 12.61 16.51 -6.71
CA HIS A 122 13.90 16.70 -7.36
C HIS A 122 14.03 15.97 -8.71
N ARG A 123 13.00 15.23 -9.12
CA ARG A 123 12.92 14.57 -10.43
C ARG A 123 11.88 15.24 -11.31
N ASN A 124 12.13 15.31 -12.62
CA ASN A 124 11.15 15.77 -13.60
C ASN A 124 10.05 14.71 -13.84
N VAL A 125 9.07 15.00 -14.68
CA VAL A 125 7.96 14.09 -15.02
C VAL A 125 8.47 12.77 -15.57
N LEU A 126 9.37 12.81 -16.56
CA LEU A 126 9.92 11.60 -17.19
C LEU A 126 10.59 10.71 -16.16
N ASP A 127 11.45 11.28 -15.30
CA ASP A 127 12.19 10.54 -14.29
C ASP A 127 11.28 10.01 -13.16
N ASN A 128 10.22 10.72 -12.78
CA ASN A 128 9.22 10.25 -11.83
C ASN A 128 8.47 9.02 -12.36
N ILE A 129 8.04 9.07 -13.63
CA ILE A 129 7.29 7.97 -14.27
C ILE A 129 8.23 6.78 -14.58
N ALA A 130 9.48 7.03 -14.93
CA ALA A 130 10.47 5.98 -15.17
C ALA A 130 10.98 5.30 -13.88
N PHE A 131 10.82 5.93 -12.71
CA PHE A 131 11.38 5.47 -11.45
C PHE A 131 11.05 4.02 -11.06
N PRO A 132 9.80 3.54 -11.17
CA PRO A 132 9.48 2.15 -10.85
C PRO A 132 10.29 1.15 -11.69
N LEU A 133 10.49 1.44 -12.97
CA LEU A 133 11.31 0.60 -13.87
C LEU A 133 12.81 0.72 -13.56
N GLU A 134 13.25 1.88 -13.09
CA GLU A 134 14.62 2.08 -12.59
C GLU A 134 14.91 1.17 -11.40
N VAL A 135 14.00 1.13 -10.42
CA VAL A 135 14.09 0.26 -9.24
C VAL A 135 14.05 -1.22 -9.62
N GLN A 136 13.36 -1.58 -10.71
CA GLN A 136 13.34 -2.95 -11.27
C GLN A 136 14.62 -3.31 -12.03
N GLY A 137 15.55 -2.37 -12.24
CA GLY A 137 16.79 -2.61 -12.96
C GLY A 137 16.66 -2.56 -14.48
N VAL A 138 15.54 -2.05 -15.01
CA VAL A 138 15.34 -1.88 -16.45
C VAL A 138 16.32 -0.84 -16.98
N ASN A 139 16.94 -1.12 -18.13
CA ASN A 139 17.89 -0.20 -18.75
C ASN A 139 17.24 1.15 -19.13
N ARG A 140 18.07 2.18 -19.24
CA ARG A 140 17.62 3.56 -19.40
C ARG A 140 16.72 3.77 -20.64
N ASP A 141 17.14 3.27 -21.78
CA ASP A 141 16.41 3.50 -23.04
C ASP A 141 15.01 2.86 -23.01
N GLN A 142 14.91 1.66 -22.46
CA GLN A 142 13.62 0.96 -22.31
C GLN A 142 12.69 1.65 -21.33
N ARG A 143 13.20 2.10 -20.16
CA ARG A 143 12.36 2.77 -19.16
C ARG A 143 11.92 4.16 -19.61
N GLU A 144 12.80 4.93 -20.29
CA GLU A 144 12.44 6.23 -20.85
C GLU A 144 11.40 6.08 -21.96
N LYS A 145 11.58 5.13 -22.89
CA LYS A 145 10.57 4.81 -23.90
C LYS A 145 9.22 4.51 -23.28
N ARG A 146 9.18 3.62 -22.28
CA ARG A 146 7.94 3.28 -21.59
C ARG A 146 7.33 4.46 -20.86
N ALA A 147 8.15 5.29 -20.21
CA ALA A 147 7.68 6.50 -19.54
C ALA A 147 7.06 7.50 -20.52
N LEU A 148 7.63 7.68 -21.71
CA LEU A 148 7.06 8.56 -22.76
C LEU A 148 5.68 8.05 -23.23
N GLU A 149 5.51 6.74 -23.42
CA GLU A 149 4.21 6.15 -23.75
C GLU A 149 3.14 6.45 -22.67
N ILE A 150 3.53 6.38 -21.40
CA ILE A 150 2.62 6.68 -20.26
C ILE A 150 2.34 8.19 -20.20
N ILE A 151 3.32 9.05 -20.40
CA ILE A 151 3.16 10.51 -20.47
C ILE A 151 2.11 10.89 -21.52
N ASP A 152 2.18 10.28 -22.70
CA ASP A 152 1.19 10.52 -23.76
C ASP A 152 -0.20 10.01 -23.34
N LEU A 153 -0.28 8.80 -22.82
CA LEU A 153 -1.53 8.18 -22.35
C LEU A 153 -2.27 9.04 -21.32
N VAL A 154 -1.53 9.68 -20.39
CA VAL A 154 -2.13 10.54 -19.35
C VAL A 154 -2.26 12.01 -19.77
N GLY A 155 -1.94 12.35 -21.03
CA GLY A 155 -2.07 13.69 -21.59
C GLY A 155 -1.11 14.72 -20.98
N LEU A 156 0.13 14.32 -20.76
CA LEU A 156 1.22 15.17 -20.26
C LEU A 156 2.34 15.39 -21.31
N SER A 157 2.10 15.05 -22.58
CA SER A 157 3.04 15.29 -23.67
C SER A 157 3.48 16.75 -23.73
N GLY A 158 4.80 16.98 -23.87
CA GLY A 158 5.42 18.30 -23.77
C GLY A 158 5.75 18.76 -22.35
N ARG A 159 5.52 17.91 -21.34
CA ARG A 159 5.82 18.19 -19.92
C ARG A 159 6.92 17.28 -19.36
N GLU A 160 7.60 16.52 -20.18
CA GLU A 160 8.59 15.49 -19.79
C GLU A 160 9.67 16.04 -18.86
N LYS A 161 10.13 17.26 -19.11
CA LYS A 161 11.20 17.94 -18.38
C LYS A 161 10.72 18.81 -17.23
N TYR A 162 9.41 18.93 -17.02
CA TYR A 162 8.85 19.75 -15.94
C TYR A 162 9.00 19.04 -14.60
N TYR A 163 9.26 19.81 -13.56
CA TYR A 163 9.28 19.32 -12.19
C TYR A 163 7.88 19.39 -11.56
N PRO A 164 7.60 18.62 -10.51
CA PRO A 164 6.29 18.63 -9.85
C PRO A 164 5.77 20.03 -9.50
N ARG A 165 6.64 20.94 -9.04
CA ARG A 165 6.29 22.33 -8.71
C ARG A 165 5.81 23.18 -9.90
N GLU A 166 6.10 22.73 -11.11
CA GLU A 166 5.74 23.42 -12.37
C GLU A 166 4.43 22.88 -12.97
N LEU A 167 3.82 21.89 -12.30
CA LEU A 167 2.58 21.24 -12.69
C LEU A 167 1.42 21.72 -11.82
N SER A 168 0.23 21.84 -12.42
CA SER A 168 -1.00 22.02 -11.65
C SER A 168 -1.32 20.78 -10.81
N GLY A 169 -2.13 20.94 -9.75
CA GLY A 169 -2.53 19.81 -8.90
C GLY A 169 -3.19 18.67 -9.69
N GLY A 170 -4.05 18.99 -10.68
CA GLY A 170 -4.64 17.98 -11.55
C GLY A 170 -3.63 17.30 -12.48
N GLN A 171 -2.55 17.97 -12.86
CA GLN A 171 -1.45 17.37 -13.63
C GLN A 171 -0.57 16.46 -12.74
N GLN A 172 -0.39 16.84 -11.48
CA GLN A 172 0.34 16.00 -10.51
C GLN A 172 -0.42 14.72 -10.14
N GLN A 173 -1.74 14.72 -10.25
CA GLN A 173 -2.59 13.53 -9.99
C GLN A 173 -2.53 12.48 -11.10
N ARG A 174 -2.24 12.90 -12.33
CA ARG A 174 -2.12 12.01 -13.50
C ARG A 174 -0.81 11.23 -13.49
#